data_a00077aaa94247044101c667c018058e
#
_entry.id   a00077aaa94247044101c667c018058e
#
_cell.length_a   1.000
_cell.length_b   1.000
_cell.length_c   1.000
_cell.angle_alpha   90.00
_cell.angle_beta   90.00
_cell.angle_gamma   90.00
#
_symmetry.space_group_name_H-M   'P 1'
#
loop_
_entity.id
_entity.type
_entity.pdbx_description
1 polymer ?
#
loop_
_entity_poly.entity_id
_entity_poly.type
_entity_poly.pdbx_seq_one_letter_code
_entity_poly.pdbx_strand_id
1 'polypeptide(L)'
;DAHRRFVGKSKHGFPTRQVTDATVTFPWIGSDTPHLREELRDYFNCMNRLDEGVGMVLNKLDENGARDNTLVVYISDHGADFPRGKGSIYENGTRIPMIVNYPKSFPKGKVETGMVSTIDILPTMLRAARLPVPENLPGLALQDIDSGKFPPRKYIHTFTTGSSPNLLYMQFGIRDERYKLVYSPDRTINRLAESRYRNSQLPEDQHVHSFLYPPEYELFDLQEDPHEWNNLADSAEHKPIRQRLLKAMQDFQREIKDPFASRENIATFIAEQKEYQSKPYKSPGFRWPHLDLFERTQE
;
A
#
# COMPACT_ATOMS: atom_id res chain seq x y z
N ASP A 1 15.21 6.50 5.12
CA ASP A 1 15.68 7.77 5.72
C ASP A 1 14.69 8.47 6.66
N ALA A 2 13.41 8.15 6.69
CA ALA A 2 12.47 8.78 7.62
C ALA A 2 12.81 8.47 9.07
N HIS A 3 13.16 7.24 9.39
CA HIS A 3 13.59 6.83 10.74
C HIS A 3 14.90 7.50 11.17
N ARG A 4 15.90 7.61 10.27
CA ARG A 4 17.16 8.35 10.55
C ARG A 4 16.95 9.85 10.77
N ARG A 5 15.96 10.46 10.11
CA ARG A 5 15.62 11.87 10.31
C ARG A 5 15.03 12.16 11.69
N PHE A 6 14.49 11.16 12.34
CA PHE A 6 13.84 11.31 13.65
C PHE A 6 14.78 11.05 14.84
N VAL A 7 15.84 10.26 14.66
CA VAL A 7 16.80 9.94 15.75
C VAL A 7 17.44 11.20 16.33
N GLY A 8 17.88 12.15 15.51
CA GLY A 8 18.45 13.42 15.98
C GLY A 8 17.43 14.44 16.48
N LYS A 9 16.13 14.23 16.26
CA LYS A 9 15.04 15.17 16.61
C LYS A 9 14.23 14.74 17.82
N SER A 10 14.61 13.66 18.48
CA SER A 10 13.93 13.14 19.68
C SER A 10 13.95 14.14 20.88
N LYS A 11 14.73 15.20 20.80
CA LYS A 11 14.74 16.29 21.80
C LYS A 11 13.50 17.19 21.76
N HIS A 12 12.67 17.10 20.71
CA HIS A 12 11.51 17.96 20.50
C HIS A 12 10.18 17.17 20.45
N GLY A 13 10.15 15.97 21.00
CA GLY A 13 8.95 15.14 21.03
C GLY A 13 8.41 14.97 22.44
N PHE A 14 7.25 14.37 22.54
CA PHE A 14 6.67 13.95 23.81
C PHE A 14 7.57 12.93 24.48
N PRO A 15 7.69 12.93 25.82
CA PRO A 15 8.37 11.87 26.54
C PRO A 15 7.63 10.57 26.30
N THR A 16 8.30 9.59 25.73
CA THR A 16 7.71 8.28 25.40
C THR A 16 8.59 7.17 25.97
N ARG A 17 7.98 5.99 26.10
CA ARG A 17 8.74 4.76 26.39
C ARG A 17 9.76 4.52 25.26
N GLN A 18 11.02 4.37 25.62
CA GLN A 18 12.08 4.10 24.67
C GLN A 18 12.26 2.60 24.47
N VAL A 19 12.36 2.19 23.21
CA VAL A 19 12.87 0.88 22.81
C VAL A 19 14.39 1.00 22.69
N THR A 20 15.10 0.22 23.47
CA THR A 20 16.57 0.24 23.49
C THR A 20 17.17 -0.84 22.60
N ASP A 21 16.43 -1.92 22.36
CA ASP A 21 16.83 -3.02 21.50
C ASP A 21 15.64 -3.59 20.74
N ALA A 22 15.79 -3.83 19.43
CA ALA A 22 14.80 -4.54 18.64
C ALA A 22 15.16 -6.02 18.63
N THR A 23 14.45 -6.80 19.41
CA THR A 23 14.66 -8.25 19.53
C THR A 23 14.08 -9.04 18.36
N VAL A 24 13.18 -8.40 17.57
CA VAL A 24 12.45 -9.03 16.46
C VAL A 24 12.55 -8.16 15.23
N THR A 25 12.86 -8.78 14.10
CA THR A 25 12.79 -8.14 12.77
C THR A 25 11.43 -8.38 12.13
N PHE A 26 11.11 -7.62 11.09
CA PHE A 26 9.91 -7.87 10.30
C PHE A 26 10.10 -9.14 9.45
N PRO A 27 9.24 -10.17 9.59
CA PRO A 27 9.42 -11.45 8.89
C PRO A 27 9.48 -11.32 7.37
N TRP A 28 8.73 -10.36 6.79
CA TRP A 28 8.70 -10.15 5.33
C TRP A 28 9.97 -9.56 4.73
N ILE A 29 10.93 -9.10 5.57
CA ILE A 29 12.24 -8.62 5.08
C ILE A 29 13.14 -9.82 4.79
N GLY A 30 12.93 -10.95 5.47
CA GLY A 30 13.69 -12.19 5.28
C GLY A 30 15.13 -12.10 5.75
N SER A 31 15.49 -11.09 6.54
CA SER A 31 16.84 -10.85 7.01
C SER A 31 16.87 -10.37 8.46
N ASP A 32 17.97 -10.63 9.13
CA ASP A 32 18.22 -10.23 10.51
C ASP A 32 19.68 -9.80 10.67
N THR A 33 19.95 -8.51 10.48
CA THR A 33 21.29 -7.93 10.65
C THR A 33 21.32 -6.94 11.81
N PRO A 34 22.48 -6.70 12.43
CA PRO A 34 22.62 -5.68 13.47
C PRO A 34 22.14 -4.29 13.00
N HIS A 35 22.45 -3.92 11.75
CA HIS A 35 22.01 -2.66 11.17
C HIS A 35 20.49 -2.58 11.06
N LEU A 36 19.83 -3.65 10.56
CA LEU A 36 18.37 -3.71 10.47
C LEU A 36 17.70 -3.60 11.86
N ARG A 37 18.29 -4.22 12.88
CA ARG A 37 17.79 -4.11 14.26
C ARG A 37 17.88 -2.68 14.79
N GLU A 38 18.94 -1.94 14.46
CA GLU A 38 19.04 -0.52 14.79
C GLU A 38 17.95 0.31 14.10
N GLU A 39 17.72 0.10 12.82
CA GLU A 39 16.68 0.77 12.06
C GLU A 39 15.29 0.48 12.65
N LEU A 40 15.02 -0.77 13.01
CA LEU A 40 13.76 -1.18 13.63
C LEU A 40 13.57 -0.57 15.01
N ARG A 41 14.62 -0.52 15.84
CA ARG A 41 14.57 0.18 17.12
C ARG A 41 14.14 1.64 16.95
N ASP A 42 14.73 2.33 15.99
CA ASP A 42 14.42 3.74 15.72
C ASP A 42 13.00 3.90 15.15
N TYR A 43 12.57 2.97 14.31
CA TYR A 43 11.20 2.90 13.82
C TYR A 43 10.19 2.71 14.97
N PHE A 44 10.41 1.77 15.87
CA PHE A 44 9.53 1.54 17.03
C PHE A 44 9.48 2.76 17.96
N ASN A 45 10.59 3.47 18.14
CA ASN A 45 10.59 4.72 18.88
C ASN A 45 9.76 5.82 18.18
N CYS A 46 9.71 5.83 16.85
CA CYS A 46 8.80 6.70 16.10
C CYS A 46 7.34 6.30 16.30
N MET A 47 7.04 5.00 16.32
CA MET A 47 5.69 4.50 16.57
C MET A 47 5.20 4.85 17.99
N ASN A 48 6.05 4.72 19.00
CA ASN A 48 5.70 5.14 20.37
C ASN A 48 5.31 6.62 20.43
N ARG A 49 6.05 7.51 19.72
CA ARG A 49 5.68 8.93 19.65
C ARG A 49 4.38 9.18 18.91
N LEU A 50 4.12 8.42 17.83
CA LEU A 50 2.85 8.49 17.11
C LEU A 50 1.69 8.09 18.01
N ASP A 51 1.85 7.00 18.77
CA ASP A 51 0.84 6.49 19.70
C ASP A 51 0.49 7.53 20.78
N GLU A 52 1.49 8.16 21.39
CA GLU A 52 1.28 9.27 22.32
C GLU A 52 0.52 10.44 21.68
N GLY A 53 0.89 10.82 20.45
CA GLY A 53 0.19 11.87 19.70
C GLY A 53 -1.28 11.52 19.42
N VAL A 54 -1.56 10.28 19.05
CA VAL A 54 -2.94 9.79 18.89
C VAL A 54 -3.68 9.84 20.21
N GLY A 55 -3.05 9.39 21.31
CA GLY A 55 -3.61 9.46 22.66
C GLY A 55 -4.02 10.88 23.06
N MET A 56 -3.17 11.86 22.77
CA MET A 56 -3.46 13.28 23.05
C MET A 56 -4.70 13.78 22.29
N VAL A 57 -4.87 13.41 21.02
CA VAL A 57 -6.05 13.77 20.22
C VAL A 57 -7.31 13.12 20.79
N LEU A 58 -7.23 11.84 21.13
CA LEU A 58 -8.36 11.10 21.69
C LEU A 58 -8.77 11.65 23.06
N ASN A 59 -7.82 11.95 23.93
CA ASN A 59 -8.07 12.58 25.24
C ASN A 59 -8.77 13.92 25.06
N LYS A 60 -8.38 14.71 24.03
CA LYS A 60 -9.03 16.00 23.76
C LYS A 60 -10.48 15.86 23.31
N LEU A 61 -10.82 14.80 22.61
CA LEU A 61 -12.21 14.47 22.29
C LEU A 61 -13.02 14.14 23.55
N ASP A 62 -12.43 13.40 24.47
CA ASP A 62 -13.07 13.04 25.76
C ASP A 62 -13.29 14.27 26.65
N GLU A 63 -12.26 15.12 26.79
CA GLU A 63 -12.35 16.39 27.55
C GLU A 63 -13.44 17.33 27.05
N ASN A 64 -13.68 17.33 25.72
CA ASN A 64 -14.71 18.16 25.11
C ASN A 64 -16.10 17.47 25.05
N GLY A 65 -16.24 16.25 25.58
CA GLY A 65 -17.48 15.46 25.50
C GLY A 65 -17.90 15.12 24.06
N ALA A 66 -16.95 15.12 23.12
CA ALA A 66 -17.21 14.95 21.70
C ALA A 66 -17.06 13.49 21.23
N ARG A 67 -16.49 12.60 22.04
CA ARG A 67 -16.14 11.22 21.67
C ARG A 67 -17.32 10.46 21.04
N ASP A 68 -18.48 10.51 21.66
CA ASP A 68 -19.65 9.73 21.21
C ASP A 68 -20.29 10.28 19.93
N ASN A 69 -19.93 11.50 19.53
CA ASN A 69 -20.45 12.16 18.31
C ASN A 69 -19.37 12.38 17.25
N THR A 70 -18.22 11.72 17.37
CA THR A 70 -17.12 11.82 16.42
C THR A 70 -16.81 10.47 15.81
N LEU A 71 -16.84 10.39 14.47
CA LEU A 71 -16.27 9.26 13.72
C LEU A 71 -14.75 9.40 13.74
N VAL A 72 -14.07 8.48 14.38
CA VAL A 72 -12.62 8.39 14.40
C VAL A 72 -12.19 7.28 13.45
N VAL A 73 -11.37 7.62 12.46
CA VAL A 73 -10.77 6.65 11.54
C VAL A 73 -9.25 6.80 11.64
N TYR A 74 -8.57 5.74 12.07
CA TYR A 74 -7.12 5.65 12.08
C TYR A 74 -6.68 4.71 10.96
N ILE A 75 -5.83 5.21 10.06
CA ILE A 75 -5.22 4.46 8.97
C ILE A 75 -3.76 4.87 8.81
N SER A 76 -2.96 4.03 8.13
CA SER A 76 -1.70 4.46 7.52
C SER A 76 -1.93 4.80 6.04
N ASP A 77 -1.07 5.62 5.47
CA ASP A 77 -1.05 5.92 4.04
C ASP A 77 -0.45 4.76 3.21
N HIS A 78 0.50 4.03 3.80
CA HIS A 78 1.17 2.86 3.21
C HIS A 78 1.88 2.06 4.32
N GLY A 79 2.47 0.93 3.95
CA GLY A 79 3.27 0.11 4.85
C GLY A 79 4.58 0.76 5.31
N ALA A 80 5.27 0.11 6.25
CA ALA A 80 6.50 0.62 6.84
C ALA A 80 7.60 0.85 5.79
N ASP A 81 8.46 1.86 6.03
CA ASP A 81 9.52 2.28 5.12
C ASP A 81 10.75 1.34 5.15
N PHE A 82 10.47 0.07 4.85
CA PHE A 82 11.45 -1.02 4.75
C PHE A 82 11.29 -1.73 3.40
N PRO A 83 12.28 -2.55 2.98
CA PRO A 83 12.15 -3.40 1.80
C PRO A 83 10.83 -4.17 1.78
N ARG A 84 10.18 -4.27 0.60
CA ARG A 84 8.86 -4.89 0.38
C ARG A 84 7.69 -4.22 1.13
N GLY A 85 7.92 -3.12 1.86
CA GLY A 85 6.91 -2.28 2.48
C GLY A 85 6.56 -1.07 1.60
N LYS A 86 6.81 0.14 2.12
CA LYS A 86 6.49 1.41 1.42
C LYS A 86 6.95 1.43 -0.03
N GLY A 87 6.01 1.81 -0.92
CA GLY A 87 6.27 1.95 -2.36
C GLY A 87 6.24 0.63 -3.12
N SER A 88 5.87 -0.48 -2.48
CA SER A 88 5.58 -1.75 -3.14
C SER A 88 4.09 -2.06 -3.09
N ILE A 89 3.64 -2.94 -3.97
CA ILE A 89 2.26 -3.45 -3.94
C ILE A 89 2.12 -4.81 -3.25
N TYR A 90 3.19 -5.29 -2.60
CA TYR A 90 3.11 -6.45 -1.71
C TYR A 90 2.23 -6.15 -0.48
N GLU A 91 1.77 -7.19 0.22
CA GLU A 91 0.89 -7.02 1.38
C GLU A 91 1.47 -6.05 2.43
N ASN A 92 2.78 -6.10 2.67
CA ASN A 92 3.44 -5.23 3.63
C ASN A 92 3.53 -3.76 3.19
N GLY A 93 3.26 -3.48 1.91
CA GLY A 93 3.12 -2.12 1.36
C GLY A 93 1.69 -1.61 1.33
N THR A 94 0.72 -2.51 1.14
CA THR A 94 -0.68 -2.14 0.84
C THR A 94 -1.69 -2.55 1.91
N ARG A 95 -1.41 -3.58 2.71
CA ARG A 95 -2.25 -3.98 3.85
C ARG A 95 -1.97 -3.10 5.06
N ILE A 96 -2.56 -1.93 5.06
CA ILE A 96 -2.42 -0.94 6.13
C ILE A 96 -3.37 -1.25 7.30
N PRO A 97 -3.03 -0.82 8.53
CA PRO A 97 -3.97 -0.84 9.63
C PRO A 97 -5.16 0.06 9.34
N MET A 98 -6.36 -0.39 9.70
CA MET A 98 -7.57 0.43 9.69
C MET A 98 -8.35 0.19 10.99
N ILE A 99 -8.52 1.24 11.79
CA ILE A 99 -9.31 1.21 13.02
C ILE A 99 -10.41 2.26 12.89
N VAL A 100 -11.65 1.83 13.13
CA VAL A 100 -12.82 2.71 13.06
C VAL A 100 -13.52 2.70 14.40
N ASN A 101 -13.75 3.88 14.95
CA ASN A 101 -14.52 4.06 16.18
C ASN A 101 -15.63 5.09 15.95
N TYR A 102 -16.87 4.66 16.04
CA TYR A 102 -18.05 5.50 16.06
C TYR A 102 -19.16 4.78 16.85
N PRO A 103 -19.34 5.11 18.14
CA PRO A 103 -20.25 4.36 19.03
C PRO A 103 -21.70 4.25 18.54
N LYS A 104 -22.12 5.20 17.68
CA LYS A 104 -23.49 5.21 17.12
C LYS A 104 -23.72 4.19 16.00
N SER A 105 -22.65 3.63 15.40
CA SER A 105 -22.77 2.79 14.19
C SER A 105 -21.95 1.51 14.24
N PHE A 106 -20.91 1.42 15.05
CA PHE A 106 -20.05 0.26 15.10
C PHE A 106 -20.02 -0.39 16.48
N PRO A 107 -20.09 -1.72 16.57
CA PRO A 107 -19.95 -2.44 17.82
C PRO A 107 -18.51 -2.32 18.34
N LYS A 108 -18.38 -2.33 19.67
CA LYS A 108 -17.06 -2.30 20.32
C LYS A 108 -16.33 -3.64 20.16
N GLY A 109 -15.02 -3.58 19.91
CA GLY A 109 -14.15 -4.76 19.94
C GLY A 109 -14.34 -5.75 18.79
N LYS A 110 -15.11 -5.39 17.76
CA LYS A 110 -15.23 -6.24 16.55
C LYS A 110 -13.96 -6.17 15.71
N VAL A 111 -13.51 -7.33 15.24
CA VAL A 111 -12.50 -7.46 14.19
C VAL A 111 -13.20 -7.89 12.92
N GLU A 112 -13.11 -7.07 11.87
CA GLU A 112 -13.60 -7.40 10.55
C GLU A 112 -12.47 -8.08 9.76
N THR A 113 -12.74 -9.27 9.24
CA THR A 113 -11.76 -10.07 8.46
C THR A 113 -11.98 -9.96 6.97
N GLY A 114 -13.09 -9.40 6.53
CA GLY A 114 -13.40 -9.19 5.12
C GLY A 114 -12.48 -8.13 4.48
N MET A 115 -12.37 -8.16 3.17
CA MET A 115 -11.56 -7.21 2.41
C MET A 115 -12.24 -5.84 2.37
N VAL A 116 -11.58 -4.84 2.98
CA VAL A 116 -11.94 -3.43 2.93
C VAL A 116 -10.86 -2.61 2.25
N SER A 117 -11.19 -1.43 1.78
CA SER A 117 -10.25 -0.56 1.06
C SER A 117 -10.40 0.90 1.52
N THR A 118 -9.38 1.72 1.32
CA THR A 118 -9.42 3.15 1.64
C THR A 118 -10.50 3.91 0.87
N ILE A 119 -10.96 3.41 -0.29
CA ILE A 119 -12.09 3.98 -1.02
C ILE A 119 -13.41 3.86 -0.25
N ASP A 120 -13.50 3.00 0.76
CA ASP A 120 -14.66 2.80 1.60
C ASP A 120 -14.83 3.91 2.67
N ILE A 121 -13.79 4.72 2.87
CA ILE A 121 -13.80 5.81 3.88
C ILE A 121 -14.82 6.89 3.51
N LEU A 122 -14.85 7.36 2.27
CA LEU A 122 -15.77 8.42 1.86
C LEU A 122 -17.24 8.01 2.04
N PRO A 123 -17.73 6.87 1.50
CA PRO A 123 -19.10 6.45 1.75
C PRO A 123 -19.40 6.20 3.24
N THR A 124 -18.42 5.75 4.02
CA THR A 124 -18.54 5.60 5.49
C THR A 124 -18.77 6.95 6.19
N MET A 125 -18.01 7.98 5.80
CA MET A 125 -18.16 9.34 6.34
C MET A 125 -19.51 9.94 5.98
N LEU A 126 -19.94 9.82 4.71
CA LEU A 126 -21.25 10.30 4.26
C LEU A 126 -22.38 9.63 5.03
N ARG A 127 -22.30 8.31 5.22
CA ARG A 127 -23.28 7.55 6.01
C ARG A 127 -23.30 8.00 7.48
N ALA A 128 -22.14 8.20 8.10
CA ALA A 128 -22.05 8.68 9.47
C ALA A 128 -22.63 10.10 9.64
N ALA A 129 -22.47 10.95 8.63
CA ALA A 129 -23.04 12.29 8.56
C ALA A 129 -24.54 12.31 8.16
N ARG A 130 -25.15 11.16 7.89
CA ARG A 130 -26.54 11.01 7.37
C ARG A 130 -26.77 11.73 6.03
N LEU A 131 -25.71 11.81 5.22
CA LEU A 131 -25.79 12.35 3.86
C LEU A 131 -26.02 11.20 2.87
N PRO A 132 -26.61 11.50 1.70
CA PRO A 132 -26.76 10.51 0.64
C PRO A 132 -25.39 10.05 0.14
N VAL A 133 -25.24 8.74 -0.07
CA VAL A 133 -24.05 8.15 -0.68
C VAL A 133 -24.32 8.05 -2.19
N PRO A 134 -23.55 8.72 -3.06
CA PRO A 134 -23.70 8.61 -4.50
C PRO A 134 -23.55 7.17 -5.00
N GLU A 135 -24.43 6.76 -5.91
CA GLU A 135 -24.45 5.38 -6.43
C GLU A 135 -23.20 5.02 -7.26
N ASN A 136 -22.55 6.01 -7.84
CA ASN A 136 -21.37 5.84 -8.68
C ASN A 136 -20.05 5.78 -7.87
N LEU A 137 -20.08 5.83 -6.53
CA LEU A 137 -18.87 5.63 -5.73
C LEU A 137 -18.45 4.17 -5.75
N PRO A 138 -17.18 3.87 -6.03
CA PRO A 138 -16.66 2.50 -6.06
C PRO A 138 -16.49 1.88 -4.67
N GLY A 139 -16.48 2.71 -3.61
CA GLY A 139 -16.36 2.29 -2.22
C GLY A 139 -17.71 1.90 -1.60
N LEU A 140 -17.65 1.07 -0.58
CA LEU A 140 -18.81 0.63 0.22
C LEU A 140 -18.72 1.22 1.62
N ALA A 141 -19.84 1.72 2.17
CA ALA A 141 -19.84 2.18 3.55
C ALA A 141 -19.58 1.01 4.50
N LEU A 142 -18.63 1.16 5.42
CA LEU A 142 -18.27 0.09 6.38
C LEU A 142 -19.46 -0.33 7.26
N GLN A 143 -20.40 0.58 7.55
CA GLN A 143 -21.65 0.26 8.24
C GLN A 143 -22.50 -0.74 7.45
N ASP A 144 -22.52 -0.63 6.13
CA ASP A 144 -23.29 -1.52 5.26
C ASP A 144 -22.60 -2.89 5.11
N ILE A 145 -21.26 -2.92 5.15
CA ILE A 145 -20.46 -4.15 5.20
C ILE A 145 -20.71 -4.88 6.53
N ASP A 146 -20.60 -4.15 7.65
CA ASP A 146 -20.81 -4.69 9.00
C ASP A 146 -22.21 -5.29 9.19
N SER A 147 -23.22 -4.68 8.59
CA SER A 147 -24.61 -5.18 8.63
C SER A 147 -24.90 -6.35 7.67
N GLY A 148 -23.94 -6.73 6.83
CA GLY A 148 -24.14 -7.76 5.80
C GLY A 148 -25.03 -7.33 4.63
N LYS A 149 -25.27 -6.02 4.46
CA LYS A 149 -26.09 -5.48 3.38
C LYS A 149 -25.46 -5.70 2.00
N PHE A 150 -24.14 -5.67 1.92
CA PHE A 150 -23.39 -5.94 0.71
C PHE A 150 -22.63 -7.26 0.82
N PRO A 151 -22.46 -7.98 -0.30
CA PRO A 151 -21.60 -9.15 -0.32
C PRO A 151 -20.14 -8.74 -0.06
N PRO A 152 -19.31 -9.64 0.49
CA PRO A 152 -17.89 -9.40 0.62
C PRO A 152 -17.26 -8.95 -0.69
N ARG A 153 -16.33 -8.01 -0.61
CA ARG A 153 -15.55 -7.56 -1.78
C ARG A 153 -14.79 -8.73 -2.37
N LYS A 154 -14.99 -8.99 -3.66
CA LYS A 154 -14.37 -10.14 -4.33
C LYS A 154 -12.91 -9.90 -4.68
N TYR A 155 -12.56 -8.66 -5.04
CA TYR A 155 -11.21 -8.28 -5.43
C TYR A 155 -10.82 -6.92 -4.86
N ILE A 156 -9.52 -6.78 -4.53
CA ILE A 156 -8.88 -5.48 -4.32
C ILE A 156 -7.85 -5.30 -5.42
N HIS A 157 -7.87 -4.13 -6.04
CA HIS A 157 -6.92 -3.71 -7.05
C HIS A 157 -5.93 -2.73 -6.44
N THR A 158 -4.66 -2.87 -6.78
CA THR A 158 -3.58 -1.99 -6.36
C THR A 158 -2.75 -1.58 -7.56
N PHE A 159 -2.17 -0.40 -7.50
CA PHE A 159 -1.38 0.14 -8.57
C PHE A 159 -0.27 1.03 -8.01
N THR A 160 0.91 0.98 -8.61
CA THR A 160 2.00 1.90 -8.33
C THR A 160 2.76 2.25 -9.60
N THR A 161 3.21 3.49 -9.68
CA THR A 161 4.20 3.97 -10.67
C THR A 161 5.52 4.34 -10.02
N GLY A 162 5.68 4.07 -8.73
CA GLY A 162 6.82 4.51 -7.93
C GLY A 162 6.52 5.76 -7.10
N SER A 163 7.52 6.34 -6.47
CA SER A 163 7.36 7.41 -5.49
C SER A 163 7.96 8.76 -5.89
N SER A 164 8.75 8.80 -6.92
CA SER A 164 9.36 10.03 -7.45
C SER A 164 9.88 9.79 -8.87
N PRO A 165 10.14 10.83 -9.66
CA PRO A 165 10.60 10.69 -11.04
C PRO A 165 11.84 9.80 -11.24
N ASN A 166 12.73 9.74 -10.26
CA ASN A 166 13.93 8.89 -10.30
C ASN A 166 13.71 7.47 -9.75
N LEU A 167 12.54 7.23 -9.16
CA LEU A 167 12.18 5.97 -8.51
C LEU A 167 10.87 5.42 -9.10
N LEU A 168 10.69 5.61 -10.40
CA LEU A 168 9.51 5.15 -11.13
C LEU A 168 9.64 3.67 -11.43
N TYR A 169 8.59 2.92 -11.10
CA TYR A 169 8.45 1.51 -11.42
C TYR A 169 6.98 1.12 -11.40
N MET A 170 6.47 0.71 -12.56
CA MET A 170 5.04 0.40 -12.70
C MET A 170 4.75 -1.05 -12.31
N GLN A 171 3.77 -1.21 -11.43
CA GLN A 171 3.21 -2.52 -11.09
C GLN A 171 1.70 -2.43 -10.92
N PHE A 172 1.01 -3.50 -11.29
CA PHE A 172 -0.42 -3.72 -11.07
C PHE A 172 -0.60 -4.93 -10.18
N GLY A 173 -1.51 -4.83 -9.23
CA GLY A 173 -1.88 -5.93 -8.35
C GLY A 173 -3.37 -6.17 -8.30
N ILE A 174 -3.75 -7.41 -8.19
CA ILE A 174 -5.10 -7.83 -7.84
C ILE A 174 -5.03 -8.95 -6.81
N ARG A 175 -5.86 -8.86 -5.79
CA ARG A 175 -6.02 -9.97 -4.86
C ARG A 175 -7.49 -10.32 -4.67
N ASP A 176 -7.75 -11.60 -4.44
CA ASP A 176 -8.97 -12.06 -3.76
C ASP A 176 -8.65 -12.36 -2.27
N GLU A 177 -9.52 -13.09 -1.61
CA GLU A 177 -9.34 -13.44 -0.20
C GLU A 177 -8.07 -14.26 0.08
N ARG A 178 -7.65 -15.11 -0.88
CA ARG A 178 -6.53 -16.04 -0.71
C ARG A 178 -5.33 -15.74 -1.62
N TYR A 179 -5.56 -15.42 -2.89
CA TYR A 179 -4.50 -15.30 -3.89
C TYR A 179 -4.28 -13.87 -4.32
N LYS A 180 -3.03 -13.55 -4.59
CA LYS A 180 -2.62 -12.26 -5.14
C LYS A 180 -1.77 -12.44 -6.38
N LEU A 181 -2.12 -11.71 -7.44
CA LEU A 181 -1.36 -11.59 -8.68
C LEU A 181 -0.75 -10.21 -8.78
N VAL A 182 0.55 -10.16 -9.05
CA VAL A 182 1.29 -8.96 -9.40
C VAL A 182 1.72 -9.04 -10.86
N TYR A 183 1.52 -7.96 -11.60
CA TYR A 183 1.98 -7.80 -12.98
C TYR A 183 2.97 -6.65 -13.06
N SER A 184 4.19 -6.94 -13.49
CA SER A 184 5.29 -6.00 -13.66
C SER A 184 5.64 -5.89 -15.15
N PRO A 185 5.10 -4.91 -15.88
CA PRO A 185 5.36 -4.77 -17.32
C PRO A 185 6.79 -4.34 -17.65
N ASP A 186 7.44 -3.60 -16.74
CA ASP A 186 8.86 -3.26 -16.86
C ASP A 186 9.71 -4.31 -16.12
N ARG A 187 10.57 -4.98 -16.86
CA ARG A 187 11.46 -6.02 -16.34
C ARG A 187 12.88 -5.51 -16.08
N THR A 188 13.06 -4.21 -16.08
CA THR A 188 14.31 -3.59 -15.64
C THR A 188 14.39 -3.51 -14.13
N ILE A 189 15.51 -3.01 -13.62
CA ILE A 189 15.67 -2.88 -12.17
C ILE A 189 14.61 -1.97 -11.56
N ASN A 190 13.96 -2.45 -10.50
CA ASN A 190 13.09 -1.64 -9.67
C ASN A 190 13.92 -0.67 -8.82
N ARG A 191 14.06 0.56 -9.31
CA ARG A 191 14.90 1.59 -8.66
C ARG A 191 14.43 1.93 -7.24
N LEU A 192 13.14 1.84 -6.98
CA LEU A 192 12.61 2.08 -5.64
C LEU A 192 13.03 0.96 -4.68
N ALA A 193 12.93 -0.29 -5.13
CA ALA A 193 13.40 -1.46 -4.39
C ALA A 193 14.91 -1.36 -4.13
N GLU A 194 15.70 -1.02 -5.15
CA GLU A 194 17.15 -0.83 -5.06
C GLU A 194 17.53 0.20 -3.99
N SER A 195 16.87 1.36 -4.00
CA SER A 195 17.13 2.41 -3.02
C SER A 195 16.87 1.95 -1.59
N ARG A 196 15.75 1.24 -1.36
CA ARG A 196 15.41 0.73 -0.03
C ARG A 196 16.35 -0.35 0.44
N TYR A 197 16.71 -1.21 -0.48
CA TYR A 197 17.59 -2.32 -0.23
C TYR A 197 18.98 -1.86 0.19
N ARG A 198 19.56 -0.90 -0.54
CA ARG A 198 20.86 -0.30 -0.20
C ARG A 198 20.83 0.39 1.16
N ASN A 199 19.73 1.07 1.49
CA ASN A 199 19.61 1.76 2.77
C ASN A 199 19.58 0.80 3.95
N SER A 200 18.96 -0.37 3.82
CA SER A 200 18.86 -1.37 4.89
C SER A 200 20.08 -2.31 4.94
N GLN A 201 21.06 -2.18 4.03
CA GLN A 201 22.30 -2.96 3.97
C GLN A 201 22.06 -4.48 4.07
N LEU A 202 21.02 -4.97 3.37
CA LEU A 202 20.70 -6.37 3.40
C LEU A 202 21.66 -7.19 2.51
N PRO A 203 21.92 -8.47 2.85
CA PRO A 203 22.68 -9.35 1.98
C PRO A 203 21.93 -9.61 0.68
N GLU A 204 22.66 -9.69 -0.42
CA GLU A 204 22.11 -9.99 -1.73
C GLU A 204 21.85 -11.49 -1.84
N ASP A 205 20.60 -11.90 -1.91
CA ASP A 205 20.15 -13.26 -2.10
C ASP A 205 19.09 -13.37 -3.20
N GLN A 206 18.58 -14.58 -3.46
CA GLN A 206 17.59 -14.79 -4.53
C GLN A 206 16.27 -14.03 -4.29
N HIS A 207 15.86 -13.84 -3.04
CA HIS A 207 14.61 -13.12 -2.72
C HIS A 207 14.78 -11.65 -2.99
N VAL A 208 15.92 -11.10 -2.65
CA VAL A 208 16.31 -9.75 -2.99
C VAL A 208 16.39 -9.56 -4.48
N HIS A 209 17.01 -10.49 -5.18
CA HIS A 209 17.10 -10.43 -6.64
C HIS A 209 15.71 -10.37 -7.28
N SER A 210 14.75 -11.18 -6.85
CA SER A 210 13.37 -11.15 -7.33
C SER A 210 12.67 -9.83 -7.04
N PHE A 211 13.00 -9.16 -5.93
CA PHE A 211 12.45 -7.87 -5.59
C PHE A 211 13.08 -6.73 -6.42
N LEU A 212 14.37 -6.83 -6.71
CA LEU A 212 15.08 -5.87 -7.56
C LEU A 212 14.73 -6.00 -9.04
N TYR A 213 14.54 -7.24 -9.50
CA TYR A 213 14.23 -7.59 -10.89
C TYR A 213 12.98 -8.47 -10.93
N PRO A 214 11.79 -7.91 -10.65
CA PRO A 214 10.56 -8.69 -10.62
C PRO A 214 10.31 -9.39 -11.96
N PRO A 215 9.83 -10.66 -11.94
CA PRO A 215 9.35 -11.30 -13.16
C PRO A 215 8.07 -10.61 -13.66
N GLU A 216 7.66 -10.91 -14.89
CA GLU A 216 6.45 -10.32 -15.47
C GLU A 216 5.21 -10.58 -14.61
N TYR A 217 5.10 -11.79 -14.06
CA TYR A 217 4.01 -12.17 -13.16
C TYR A 217 4.55 -12.79 -11.88
N GLU A 218 3.93 -12.42 -10.77
CA GLU A 218 4.09 -13.07 -9.48
C GLU A 218 2.71 -13.46 -8.98
N LEU A 219 2.55 -14.69 -8.52
CA LEU A 219 1.33 -15.22 -7.93
C LEU A 219 1.65 -15.77 -6.54
N PHE A 220 0.92 -15.33 -5.55
CA PHE A 220 1.13 -15.74 -4.17
C PHE A 220 -0.15 -16.31 -3.57
N ASP A 221 -0.01 -17.37 -2.76
CA ASP A 221 -1.05 -17.90 -1.88
C ASP A 221 -0.89 -17.25 -0.51
N LEU A 222 -1.66 -16.21 -0.22
CA LEU A 222 -1.50 -15.42 1.00
C LEU A 222 -1.87 -16.17 2.29
N GLN A 223 -2.57 -17.31 2.15
CA GLN A 223 -2.90 -18.16 3.28
C GLN A 223 -1.70 -19.01 3.72
N GLU A 224 -0.97 -19.59 2.75
CA GLU A 224 0.19 -20.43 2.99
C GLU A 224 1.50 -19.61 3.06
N ASP A 225 1.54 -18.48 2.34
CA ASP A 225 2.69 -17.60 2.22
C ASP A 225 2.28 -16.12 2.43
N PRO A 226 1.98 -15.72 3.68
CA PRO A 226 1.52 -14.35 3.99
C PRO A 226 2.60 -13.28 3.74
N HIS A 227 3.83 -13.67 3.48
CA HIS A 227 4.95 -12.78 3.22
C HIS A 227 5.38 -12.73 1.75
N GLU A 228 4.67 -13.47 0.89
CA GLU A 228 4.85 -13.41 -0.57
C GLU A 228 6.27 -13.79 -1.02
N TRP A 229 6.82 -14.88 -0.45
CA TRP A 229 8.17 -15.38 -0.79
C TRP A 229 8.16 -16.37 -1.95
N ASN A 230 7.08 -17.14 -2.13
CA ASN A 230 7.00 -18.23 -3.08
C ASN A 230 6.14 -17.84 -4.29
N ASN A 231 6.80 -17.48 -5.40
CA ASN A 231 6.11 -17.15 -6.63
C ASN A 231 5.57 -18.43 -7.32
N LEU A 232 4.25 -18.54 -7.41
CA LEU A 232 3.53 -19.66 -8.03
C LEU A 232 3.12 -19.39 -9.48
N ALA A 233 3.52 -18.26 -10.08
CA ALA A 233 3.04 -17.84 -11.40
C ALA A 233 3.35 -18.83 -12.52
N ASP A 234 4.45 -19.57 -12.43
CA ASP A 234 4.86 -20.57 -13.43
C ASP A 234 4.42 -22.01 -13.07
N SER A 235 3.75 -22.19 -11.93
CA SER A 235 3.20 -23.48 -11.53
C SER A 235 2.04 -23.89 -12.45
N ALA A 236 2.12 -25.09 -13.03
CA ALA A 236 1.05 -25.63 -13.86
C ALA A 236 -0.27 -25.80 -13.09
N GLU A 237 -0.20 -26.17 -11.82
CA GLU A 237 -1.34 -26.32 -10.93
C GLU A 237 -2.06 -24.98 -10.71
N HIS A 238 -1.32 -23.87 -10.57
CA HIS A 238 -1.86 -22.56 -10.26
C HIS A 238 -2.20 -21.72 -11.51
N LYS A 239 -1.95 -22.26 -12.71
CA LYS A 239 -2.26 -21.59 -13.98
C LYS A 239 -3.72 -21.12 -14.09
N PRO A 240 -4.74 -21.90 -13.70
CA PRO A 240 -6.14 -21.44 -13.75
C PRO A 240 -6.38 -20.24 -12.81
N ILE A 241 -5.75 -20.22 -11.64
CA ILE A 241 -5.86 -19.12 -10.67
C ILE A 241 -5.25 -17.85 -11.26
N ARG A 242 -4.03 -17.94 -11.79
CA ARG A 242 -3.37 -16.82 -12.48
C ARG A 242 -4.22 -16.25 -13.60
N GLN A 243 -4.78 -17.13 -14.47
CA GLN A 243 -5.64 -16.68 -15.57
C GLN A 243 -6.91 -15.99 -15.09
N ARG A 244 -7.54 -16.49 -14.04
CA ARG A 244 -8.74 -15.88 -13.43
C ARG A 244 -8.47 -14.50 -12.89
N LEU A 245 -7.38 -14.32 -12.11
CA LEU A 245 -7.00 -13.04 -11.53
C LEU A 245 -6.56 -12.05 -12.62
N LEU A 246 -5.78 -12.49 -13.60
CA LEU A 246 -5.38 -11.64 -14.72
C LEU A 246 -6.60 -11.15 -15.52
N LYS A 247 -7.56 -12.04 -15.79
CA LYS A 247 -8.81 -11.64 -16.45
C LYS A 247 -9.58 -10.62 -15.62
N ALA A 248 -9.72 -10.84 -14.31
CA ALA A 248 -10.42 -9.91 -13.43
C ALA A 248 -9.74 -8.53 -13.37
N MET A 249 -8.40 -8.48 -13.36
CA MET A 249 -7.64 -7.23 -13.43
C MET A 249 -7.90 -6.49 -14.75
N GLN A 250 -7.86 -7.19 -15.88
CA GLN A 250 -8.12 -6.61 -17.20
C GLN A 250 -9.58 -6.16 -17.36
N ASP A 251 -10.54 -6.91 -16.81
CA ASP A 251 -11.95 -6.53 -16.81
C ASP A 251 -12.16 -5.22 -16.05
N PHE A 252 -11.58 -5.10 -14.86
CA PHE A 252 -11.62 -3.89 -14.04
C PHE A 252 -10.98 -2.68 -14.75
N GLN A 253 -9.79 -2.85 -15.33
CA GLN A 253 -9.13 -1.78 -16.08
C GLN A 253 -10.00 -1.26 -17.24
N ARG A 254 -10.69 -2.15 -17.95
CA ARG A 254 -11.63 -1.76 -19.00
C ARG A 254 -12.87 -1.03 -18.46
N GLU A 255 -13.41 -1.52 -17.33
CA GLU A 255 -14.58 -0.91 -16.68
C GLU A 255 -14.31 0.54 -16.27
N ILE A 256 -13.14 0.80 -15.67
CA ILE A 256 -12.77 2.14 -15.25
C ILE A 256 -12.12 2.98 -16.35
N LYS A 257 -12.05 2.47 -17.58
CA LYS A 257 -11.36 3.09 -18.72
C LYS A 257 -9.91 3.45 -18.41
N ASP A 258 -9.19 2.55 -17.73
CA ASP A 258 -7.79 2.76 -17.40
C ASP A 258 -6.95 2.84 -18.70
N PRO A 259 -6.23 3.94 -18.96
CA PRO A 259 -5.37 4.05 -20.15
C PRO A 259 -4.31 2.95 -20.19
N PHE A 260 -3.91 2.41 -19.05
CA PHE A 260 -2.95 1.30 -18.95
C PHE A 260 -3.56 -0.09 -19.14
N ALA A 261 -4.82 -0.20 -19.51
CA ALA A 261 -5.37 -1.42 -20.11
C ALA A 261 -4.71 -1.73 -21.47
N SER A 262 -4.11 -0.73 -22.13
CA SER A 262 -3.37 -0.85 -23.38
C SER A 262 -1.88 -1.14 -23.13
N ARG A 263 -1.36 -2.21 -23.72
CA ARG A 263 0.08 -2.51 -23.68
C ARG A 263 0.93 -1.43 -24.37
N GLU A 264 0.39 -0.79 -25.40
CA GLU A 264 1.05 0.31 -26.10
C GLU A 264 1.21 1.52 -25.18
N ASN A 265 0.18 1.89 -24.44
CA ASN A 265 0.24 2.98 -23.47
C ASN A 265 1.22 2.68 -22.32
N ILE A 266 1.25 1.44 -21.84
CA ILE A 266 2.25 0.98 -20.86
C ILE A 266 3.66 1.14 -21.43
N ALA A 267 3.90 0.70 -22.66
CA ALA A 267 5.22 0.81 -23.31
C ALA A 267 5.65 2.28 -23.49
N THR A 268 4.72 3.14 -23.90
CA THR A 268 4.93 4.59 -24.02
C THR A 268 5.32 5.20 -22.67
N PHE A 269 4.58 4.88 -21.61
CA PHE A 269 4.86 5.38 -20.27
C PHE A 269 6.24 4.92 -19.76
N ILE A 270 6.59 3.63 -19.96
CA ILE A 270 7.88 3.09 -19.55
C ILE A 270 9.04 3.76 -20.34
N ALA A 271 8.86 3.95 -21.65
CA ALA A 271 9.87 4.62 -22.49
C ALA A 271 10.11 6.07 -22.05
N GLU A 272 9.03 6.81 -21.79
CA GLU A 272 9.08 8.16 -21.26
C GLU A 272 9.81 8.22 -19.91
N GLN A 273 9.51 7.32 -19.00
CA GLN A 273 10.16 7.28 -17.70
C GLN A 273 11.66 7.03 -17.80
N LYS A 274 12.10 6.13 -18.69
CA LYS A 274 13.52 5.89 -18.96
C LYS A 274 14.23 7.12 -19.53
N GLU A 275 13.55 7.85 -20.41
CA GLU A 275 14.07 9.10 -20.94
C GLU A 275 14.26 10.16 -19.85
N TYR A 276 13.27 10.32 -18.97
CA TYR A 276 13.30 11.35 -17.92
C TYR A 276 14.15 10.99 -16.71
N GLN A 277 14.46 9.73 -16.46
CA GLN A 277 15.47 9.36 -15.47
C GLN A 277 16.85 9.94 -15.79
N SER A 278 17.12 10.22 -17.06
CA SER A 278 18.40 10.79 -17.56
C SER A 278 18.39 12.31 -17.76
N LYS A 279 17.22 12.97 -17.67
CA LYS A 279 17.05 14.41 -17.95
C LYS A 279 16.53 15.19 -16.73
N PRO A 280 16.94 16.46 -16.57
CA PRO A 280 16.37 17.31 -15.50
C PRO A 280 14.89 17.63 -15.81
N TYR A 281 13.96 17.07 -15.04
CA TYR A 281 12.50 17.31 -15.16
C TYR A 281 12.03 18.66 -14.58
N LYS A 282 12.95 19.52 -14.14
CA LYS A 282 12.66 20.81 -13.50
C LYS A 282 12.67 22.00 -14.47
N SER A 283 12.56 21.77 -15.76
CA SER A 283 12.49 22.87 -16.73
C SER A 283 11.14 23.58 -16.64
N PRO A 284 11.09 24.92 -16.68
CA PRO A 284 9.83 25.65 -16.79
C PRO A 284 9.01 25.17 -17.99
N GLY A 285 7.71 24.91 -17.79
CA GLY A 285 6.82 24.41 -18.84
C GLY A 285 6.93 22.91 -19.13
N PHE A 286 7.70 22.16 -18.34
CA PHE A 286 7.73 20.70 -18.48
C PHE A 286 6.36 20.09 -18.19
N ARG A 287 5.87 19.26 -19.11
CA ARG A 287 4.67 18.46 -18.97
C ARG A 287 5.01 16.99 -19.27
N TRP A 288 4.49 16.09 -18.47
CA TRP A 288 4.65 14.66 -18.70
C TRP A 288 3.81 14.21 -19.89
N PRO A 289 4.39 13.70 -20.98
CA PRO A 289 3.65 13.25 -22.16
C PRO A 289 2.56 12.21 -21.87
N HIS A 290 2.76 11.34 -20.88
CA HIS A 290 1.75 10.34 -20.50
C HIS A 290 0.42 10.96 -20.01
N LEU A 291 0.40 12.24 -19.60
CA LEU A 291 -0.84 12.92 -19.25
C LEU A 291 -1.81 13.00 -20.42
N ASP A 292 -1.31 13.02 -21.65
CA ASP A 292 -2.14 13.01 -22.85
C ASP A 292 -2.89 11.68 -23.04
N LEU A 293 -2.43 10.58 -22.40
CA LEU A 293 -3.13 9.31 -22.40
C LEU A 293 -4.44 9.38 -21.61
N PHE A 294 -4.48 10.18 -20.55
CA PHE A 294 -5.69 10.37 -19.73
C PHE A 294 -6.72 11.30 -20.40
N GLU A 295 -6.27 12.24 -21.20
CA GLU A 295 -7.18 13.13 -21.95
C GLU A 295 -7.90 12.38 -23.07
N ARG A 296 -7.22 11.48 -23.78
CA ARG A 296 -7.79 10.68 -24.87
C ARG A 296 -8.83 9.64 -24.43
N THR A 297 -8.84 9.26 -23.16
CA THR A 297 -9.80 8.27 -22.63
C THR A 297 -11.11 8.90 -22.17
N GLN A 298 -11.26 10.22 -22.23
CA GLN A 298 -12.49 10.94 -21.88
C GLN A 298 -13.38 11.22 -23.10
N GLU A 299 -12.87 11.02 -24.33
CA GLU A 299 -13.65 11.03 -25.57
C GLU A 299 -14.22 9.63 -25.90
#